data_87d277595236b32576e1e465d73f7b37
#
_entry.id   87d277595236b32576e1e465d73f7b37
#
_cell.length_a   1.000
_cell.length_b   1.000
_cell.length_c   1.000
_cell.angle_alpha   90.00
_cell.angle_beta   90.00
_cell.angle_gamma   90.00
#
_symmetry.space_group_name_H-M   'P 1'
#
loop_
_entity.id
_entity.type
_entity.pdbx_description
1 polymer ?
#
loop_
_entity_poly.entity_id
_entity_poly.type
_entity_poly.pdbx_seq_one_letter_code
_entity_poly.pdbx_strand_id
1 'polypeptide(L)'
;THLLSAVLEAATGMTEEEYARINLFEPLGIENWQWDTDPQGITDGGNGLHLSTRDAARFGQLFLQNGQWNGQQLVPADWVEVSTTAKNGGAGDGTGSYGYQWWTRTYHSGDYDTYTPPYGRVGYTVSYALGHGGQFIFVVPELDLVCAITAEGNSTYAPRPFFTDYILSAYMG
;
A
#
# COMPACT_ATOMS: atom_id res chain seq x y z
N THR A 1 13.07 -2.45 6.61
CA THR A 1 12.77 -1.72 5.37
C THR A 1 13.89 -0.76 5.02
N HIS A 2 14.34 0.11 5.93
CA HIS A 2 15.41 1.09 5.67
C HIS A 2 16.71 0.48 5.07
N LEU A 3 17.13 -0.72 5.49
CA LEU A 3 18.27 -1.41 4.89
C LEU A 3 18.11 -1.65 3.37
N LEU A 4 16.88 -1.73 2.86
CA LEU A 4 16.63 -1.91 1.43
C LEU A 4 17.05 -0.70 0.62
N SER A 5 16.97 0.52 1.19
CA SER A 5 17.45 1.75 0.54
C SER A 5 18.94 1.68 0.28
N ALA A 6 19.73 1.27 1.28
CA ALA A 6 21.18 1.09 1.13
C ALA A 6 21.53 -0.02 0.12
N VAL A 7 20.74 -1.10 0.08
CA VAL A 7 20.92 -2.17 -0.92
C VAL A 7 20.62 -1.67 -2.32
N LEU A 8 19.54 -0.90 -2.50
CA LEU A 8 19.19 -0.31 -3.77
C LEU A 8 20.27 0.65 -4.27
N GLU A 9 20.75 1.53 -3.40
CA GLU A 9 21.82 2.47 -3.72
C GLU A 9 23.11 1.74 -4.13
N ALA A 10 23.51 0.71 -3.38
CA ALA A 10 24.66 -0.11 -3.72
C ALA A 10 24.51 -0.87 -5.06
N ALA A 11 23.28 -1.26 -5.41
CA ALA A 11 23.00 -2.01 -6.63
C ALA A 11 22.85 -1.13 -7.87
N THR A 12 22.37 0.11 -7.73
CA THR A 12 22.03 0.99 -8.85
C THR A 12 22.98 2.18 -8.99
N GLY A 13 23.68 2.55 -7.93
CA GLY A 13 24.47 3.79 -7.84
C GLY A 13 23.60 5.04 -7.68
N MET A 14 22.30 4.90 -7.43
CA MET A 14 21.34 5.99 -7.21
C MET A 14 20.77 5.88 -5.80
N THR A 15 20.48 7.02 -5.16
CA THR A 15 19.68 7.02 -3.94
C THR A 15 18.29 6.45 -4.21
N GLU A 16 17.59 5.96 -3.19
CA GLU A 16 16.20 5.47 -3.38
C GLU A 16 15.28 6.57 -3.90
N GLU A 17 15.46 7.81 -3.43
CA GLU A 17 14.70 8.96 -3.91
C GLU A 17 14.94 9.23 -5.40
N GLU A 18 16.21 9.26 -5.86
CA GLU A 18 16.53 9.46 -7.27
C GLU A 18 15.97 8.34 -8.14
N TYR A 19 16.10 7.10 -7.70
CA TYR A 19 15.57 5.95 -8.41
C TYR A 19 14.04 5.99 -8.51
N ALA A 20 13.37 6.29 -7.40
CA ALA A 20 11.91 6.42 -7.36
C ALA A 20 11.42 7.60 -8.21
N ARG A 21 12.11 8.74 -8.19
CA ARG A 21 11.79 9.90 -9.01
C ARG A 21 11.73 9.53 -10.49
N ILE A 22 12.77 8.90 -11.01
CA ILE A 22 12.90 8.59 -12.44
C ILE A 22 11.94 7.47 -12.87
N ASN A 23 11.85 6.41 -12.07
CA ASN A 23 11.18 5.18 -12.48
C ASN A 23 9.71 5.10 -12.02
N LEU A 24 9.30 5.99 -11.10
CA LEU A 24 7.97 5.92 -10.49
C LEU A 24 7.28 7.29 -10.45
N PHE A 25 7.86 8.31 -9.80
CA PHE A 25 7.17 9.57 -9.55
C PHE A 25 6.90 10.34 -10.84
N GLU A 26 7.93 10.57 -11.66
CA GLU A 26 7.77 11.27 -12.95
C GLU A 26 6.77 10.55 -13.87
N PRO A 27 6.85 9.23 -14.11
CA PRO A 27 5.86 8.52 -14.91
C PRO A 27 4.43 8.59 -14.35
N LEU A 28 4.26 8.59 -13.03
CA LEU A 28 2.95 8.71 -12.37
C LEU A 28 2.42 10.14 -12.32
N GLY A 29 3.22 11.14 -12.73
CA GLY A 29 2.88 12.55 -12.64
C GLY A 29 2.82 13.05 -11.19
N ILE A 30 3.65 12.48 -10.31
CA ILE A 30 3.87 12.95 -8.95
C ILE A 30 4.95 14.00 -9.02
N GLU A 31 4.60 15.25 -8.69
CA GLU A 31 5.50 16.39 -8.84
C GLU A 31 6.01 16.94 -7.50
N ASN A 32 5.28 16.64 -6.42
CA ASN A 32 5.60 17.18 -5.11
C ASN A 32 5.72 16.04 -4.10
N TRP A 33 6.93 15.82 -3.63
CA TRP A 33 7.24 14.89 -2.56
C TRP A 33 8.33 15.48 -1.67
N GLN A 34 8.45 14.92 -0.49
CA GLN A 34 9.60 15.08 0.38
C GLN A 34 9.98 13.69 0.91
N TRP A 35 11.25 13.38 0.94
CA TRP A 35 11.72 12.13 1.52
C TRP A 35 12.88 12.40 2.48
N ASP A 36 12.72 11.96 3.71
CA ASP A 36 13.73 12.15 4.75
C ASP A 36 14.94 11.22 4.51
N THR A 37 16.06 11.62 5.06
CA THR A 37 17.30 10.80 5.05
C THR A 37 17.77 10.55 6.48
N ASP A 38 18.51 9.46 6.66
CA ASP A 38 19.21 9.20 7.91
C ASP A 38 20.43 10.12 8.07
N PRO A 39 21.12 10.09 9.24
CA PRO A 39 22.33 10.90 9.47
C PRO A 39 23.51 10.58 8.54
N GLN A 40 23.49 9.44 7.84
CA GLN A 40 24.48 9.06 6.83
C GLN A 40 24.11 9.56 5.44
N GLY A 41 22.91 10.14 5.26
CA GLY A 41 22.40 10.63 3.98
C GLY A 41 21.70 9.56 3.15
N ILE A 42 21.44 8.37 3.71
CA ILE A 42 20.68 7.31 3.04
C ILE A 42 19.18 7.65 3.16
N THR A 43 18.45 7.57 2.04
CA THR A 43 16.99 7.78 2.01
C THR A 43 16.29 6.83 3.00
N ASP A 44 15.40 7.36 3.85
CA ASP A 44 14.69 6.54 4.83
C ASP A 44 13.55 5.72 4.19
N GLY A 45 13.88 4.58 3.63
CA GLY A 45 12.93 3.67 3.00
C GLY A 45 11.95 3.00 3.98
N GLY A 46 12.11 3.22 5.28
CA GLY A 46 11.19 2.70 6.31
C GLY A 46 10.08 3.68 6.68
N ASN A 47 10.37 4.97 6.53
CA ASN A 47 9.52 6.11 6.86
C ASN A 47 9.86 7.29 5.96
N GLY A 48 9.42 8.49 6.35
CA GLY A 48 9.95 9.74 5.81
C GLY A 48 9.48 10.13 4.41
N LEU A 49 8.78 9.28 3.67
CA LEU A 49 8.18 9.66 2.40
C LEU A 49 6.86 10.41 2.63
N HIS A 50 6.81 11.65 2.19
CA HIS A 50 5.63 12.51 2.24
C HIS A 50 5.04 12.66 0.84
N LEU A 51 3.79 12.25 0.67
CA LEU A 51 3.01 12.38 -0.56
C LEU A 51 1.66 13.01 -0.27
N SER A 52 1.08 13.66 -1.28
CA SER A 52 -0.34 14.00 -1.21
C SER A 52 -1.20 12.73 -1.20
N THR A 53 -2.40 12.79 -0.60
CA THR A 53 -3.36 11.67 -0.63
C THR A 53 -3.68 11.24 -2.06
N ARG A 54 -3.71 12.19 -3.01
CA ARG A 54 -3.93 11.91 -4.43
C ARG A 54 -2.77 11.13 -5.05
N ASP A 55 -1.54 11.46 -4.69
CA ASP A 55 -0.35 10.78 -5.22
C ASP A 55 -0.22 9.37 -4.62
N ALA A 56 -0.57 9.21 -3.35
CA ALA A 56 -0.71 7.89 -2.75
C ALA A 56 -1.78 7.03 -3.48
N ALA A 57 -2.91 7.64 -3.88
CA ALA A 57 -3.93 6.95 -4.68
C ALA A 57 -3.43 6.57 -6.08
N ARG A 58 -2.60 7.40 -6.74
CA ARG A 58 -1.96 7.04 -8.03
C ARG A 58 -1.08 5.80 -7.90
N PHE A 59 -0.33 5.69 -6.80
CA PHE A 59 0.46 4.49 -6.52
C PHE A 59 -0.44 3.27 -6.31
N GLY A 60 -1.55 3.39 -5.58
CA GLY A 60 -2.55 2.33 -5.46
C GLY A 60 -3.15 1.94 -6.82
N GLN A 61 -3.47 2.92 -7.67
CA GLN A 61 -4.00 2.70 -9.01
C GLN A 61 -2.99 1.95 -9.91
N LEU A 62 -1.70 2.21 -9.78
CA LEU A 62 -0.66 1.45 -10.48
C LEU A 62 -0.73 -0.04 -10.13
N PHE A 63 -0.92 -0.37 -8.83
CA PHE A 63 -1.07 -1.76 -8.38
C PHE A 63 -2.40 -2.37 -8.85
N LEU A 64 -3.50 -1.62 -8.82
CA LEU A 64 -4.79 -2.05 -9.35
C LEU A 64 -4.70 -2.42 -10.85
N GLN A 65 -3.90 -1.69 -11.60
CA GLN A 65 -3.65 -1.91 -13.03
C GLN A 65 -2.49 -2.89 -13.31
N ASN A 66 -2.16 -3.77 -12.38
CA ASN A 66 -1.08 -4.74 -12.53
C ASN A 66 0.27 -4.12 -12.94
N GLY A 67 0.58 -2.95 -12.40
CA GLY A 67 1.84 -2.24 -12.64
C GLY A 67 1.87 -1.43 -13.94
N GLN A 68 0.75 -1.30 -14.65
CA GLN A 68 0.64 -0.48 -15.84
C GLN A 68 0.18 0.94 -15.51
N TRP A 69 0.72 1.92 -16.24
CA TRP A 69 0.31 3.31 -16.17
C TRP A 69 0.40 3.95 -17.55
N ASN A 70 -0.70 4.53 -18.03
CA ASN A 70 -0.80 5.15 -19.37
C ASN A 70 -0.26 4.26 -20.49
N GLY A 71 -0.47 2.95 -20.42
CA GLY A 71 -0.02 1.97 -21.40
C GLY A 71 1.45 1.53 -21.26
N GLN A 72 2.17 2.03 -20.26
CA GLN A 72 3.54 1.64 -19.93
C GLN A 72 3.57 0.73 -18.72
N GLN A 73 4.33 -0.37 -18.78
CA GLN A 73 4.58 -1.23 -17.63
C GLN A 73 5.69 -0.61 -16.77
N LEU A 74 5.33 -0.04 -15.61
CA LEU A 74 6.27 0.56 -14.67
C LEU A 74 6.75 -0.44 -13.62
N VAL A 75 5.87 -1.33 -13.17
CA VAL A 75 6.17 -2.41 -12.23
C VAL A 75 5.79 -3.73 -12.91
N PRO A 76 6.66 -4.75 -12.94
CA PRO A 76 6.31 -6.04 -13.53
C PRO A 76 5.03 -6.63 -12.93
N ALA A 77 4.11 -7.17 -13.75
CA ALA A 77 2.83 -7.69 -13.30
C ALA A 77 2.99 -8.87 -12.31
N ASP A 78 3.97 -9.73 -12.56
CA ASP A 78 4.31 -10.83 -11.66
C ASP A 78 4.84 -10.32 -10.29
N TRP A 79 5.52 -9.17 -10.28
CA TRP A 79 5.90 -8.52 -9.02
C TRP A 79 4.69 -7.96 -8.26
N VAL A 80 3.73 -7.35 -8.93
CA VAL A 80 2.48 -6.91 -8.31
C VAL A 80 1.79 -8.10 -7.66
N GLU A 81 1.60 -9.21 -8.38
CA GLU A 81 0.99 -10.42 -7.86
C GLU A 81 1.76 -10.97 -6.65
N VAL A 82 3.06 -11.17 -6.79
CA VAL A 82 3.86 -11.81 -5.73
C VAL A 82 4.01 -10.96 -4.50
N SER A 83 4.05 -9.62 -4.65
CA SER A 83 4.21 -8.69 -3.52
C SER A 83 2.93 -8.54 -2.71
N THR A 84 1.76 -8.66 -3.33
CA THR A 84 0.45 -8.59 -2.66
C THR A 84 -0.06 -9.94 -2.16
N THR A 85 0.60 -11.04 -2.53
CA THR A 85 0.27 -12.39 -2.04
C THR A 85 0.85 -12.63 -0.65
N ALA A 86 0.05 -13.23 0.24
CA ALA A 86 0.47 -13.60 1.60
C ALA A 86 1.70 -14.51 1.62
N LYS A 87 2.72 -14.13 2.36
CA LYS A 87 3.95 -14.91 2.58
C LYS A 87 4.04 -15.47 3.99
N ASN A 88 3.24 -14.98 4.91
CA ASN A 88 3.15 -15.45 6.29
C ASN A 88 1.70 -15.62 6.73
N GLY A 89 1.47 -16.25 7.88
CA GLY A 89 0.13 -16.51 8.43
C GLY A 89 -0.56 -15.30 9.07
N GLY A 90 0.04 -14.12 8.95
CA GLY A 90 -0.48 -12.89 9.54
C GLY A 90 -0.08 -12.69 11.00
N ALA A 91 -0.19 -11.45 11.45
CA ALA A 91 -0.15 -11.11 12.87
C ALA A 91 -1.55 -11.39 13.46
N GLY A 92 -1.62 -12.04 14.61
CA GLY A 92 -2.89 -12.36 15.26
C GLY A 92 -3.70 -11.15 15.77
N ASP A 93 -3.35 -9.94 15.35
CA ASP A 93 -3.95 -8.67 15.74
C ASP A 93 -5.04 -8.16 14.77
N GLY A 94 -5.44 -8.98 13.78
CA GLY A 94 -6.43 -8.61 12.78
C GLY A 94 -5.87 -7.80 11.60
N THR A 95 -4.56 -7.53 11.56
CA THR A 95 -3.94 -6.80 10.45
C THR A 95 -3.98 -7.61 9.15
N GLY A 96 -4.04 -8.94 9.24
CA GLY A 96 -4.04 -9.84 8.08
C GLY A 96 -2.68 -10.44 7.81
N SER A 97 -2.50 -11.00 6.63
CA SER A 97 -1.23 -11.61 6.19
C SER A 97 -0.33 -10.56 5.53
N TYR A 98 0.97 -10.84 5.45
CA TYR A 98 1.96 -9.91 4.89
C TYR A 98 2.66 -10.52 3.67
N GLY A 99 2.72 -9.74 2.61
CA GLY A 99 3.47 -10.02 1.40
C GLY A 99 4.84 -9.32 1.40
N TYR A 100 5.23 -8.72 0.27
CA TYR A 100 6.42 -7.87 0.20
C TYR A 100 6.02 -6.39 0.29
N GLN A 101 6.06 -5.83 1.51
CA GLN A 101 5.64 -4.47 1.89
C GLN A 101 4.13 -4.19 1.71
N TRP A 102 3.33 -5.21 1.42
CA TRP A 102 1.89 -5.14 1.34
C TRP A 102 1.27 -6.06 2.39
N TRP A 103 0.24 -5.57 3.06
CA TRP A 103 -0.70 -6.37 3.84
C TRP A 103 -1.79 -6.89 2.94
N THR A 104 -2.35 -8.04 3.25
CA THR A 104 -3.51 -8.60 2.54
C THR A 104 -4.49 -9.23 3.52
N ARG A 105 -5.78 -8.99 3.31
CA ARG A 105 -6.86 -9.55 4.11
C ARG A 105 -8.12 -9.72 3.26
N THR A 106 -8.86 -10.81 3.47
CA THR A 106 -10.19 -10.99 2.89
C THR A 106 -11.23 -10.47 3.87
N TYR A 107 -12.06 -9.53 3.42
CA TYR A 107 -13.20 -9.00 4.15
C TYR A 107 -14.48 -9.59 3.61
N HIS A 108 -15.43 -9.94 4.51
CA HIS A 108 -16.71 -10.50 4.15
C HIS A 108 -17.84 -9.55 4.58
N SER A 109 -19.00 -9.62 3.91
CA SER A 109 -20.19 -8.87 4.30
C SER A 109 -20.54 -9.11 5.78
N GLY A 110 -20.60 -8.03 6.57
CA GLY A 110 -20.83 -8.07 8.02
C GLY A 110 -19.57 -8.21 8.88
N ASP A 111 -18.38 -8.18 8.29
CA ASP A 111 -17.13 -8.05 9.03
C ASP A 111 -16.94 -6.57 9.42
N TYR A 112 -17.41 -6.19 10.58
CA TYR A 112 -17.06 -4.91 11.19
C TYR A 112 -15.66 -5.01 11.77
N ASP A 113 -14.63 -4.97 10.96
CA ASP A 113 -13.22 -5.07 11.36
C ASP A 113 -12.93 -6.05 12.54
N THR A 114 -13.87 -6.96 12.81
CA THR A 114 -13.79 -7.98 13.84
C THR A 114 -13.28 -9.29 13.24
N TYR A 115 -12.39 -9.93 13.93
CA TYR A 115 -11.57 -11.08 13.52
C TYR A 115 -12.35 -12.39 13.26
N THR A 116 -13.63 -12.41 13.13
CA THR A 116 -14.38 -13.67 12.95
C THR A 116 -14.86 -13.83 11.51
N PRO A 117 -14.19 -14.63 10.66
CA PRO A 117 -14.72 -14.91 9.32
C PRO A 117 -16.00 -15.76 9.44
N PRO A 118 -17.14 -15.28 8.95
CA PRO A 118 -18.30 -16.13 8.76
C PRO A 118 -18.04 -17.04 7.55
N TYR A 119 -17.94 -18.32 7.78
CA TYR A 119 -17.80 -19.32 6.73
C TYR A 119 -18.96 -19.19 5.71
N GLY A 120 -18.60 -19.13 4.43
CA GLY A 120 -19.56 -19.25 3.32
C GLY A 120 -20.10 -17.94 2.73
N ARG A 121 -19.53 -16.77 3.05
CA ARG A 121 -19.88 -15.50 2.43
C ARG A 121 -18.89 -15.11 1.34
N VAL A 122 -19.37 -14.44 0.29
CA VAL A 122 -18.51 -13.79 -0.70
C VAL A 122 -17.70 -12.71 0.01
N GLY A 123 -16.39 -12.74 -0.14
CA GLY A 123 -15.48 -11.75 0.42
C GLY A 123 -14.65 -11.10 -0.67
N TYR A 124 -14.13 -9.92 -0.38
CA TYR A 124 -13.19 -9.20 -1.24
C TYR A 124 -11.79 -9.25 -0.65
N THR A 125 -10.82 -9.57 -1.49
CA THR A 125 -9.41 -9.51 -1.08
C THR A 125 -8.91 -8.09 -1.19
N VAL A 126 -8.50 -7.53 -0.05
CA VAL A 126 -7.96 -6.18 0.06
C VAL A 126 -6.47 -6.27 0.28
N SER A 127 -5.68 -5.76 -0.65
CA SER A 127 -4.26 -5.49 -0.46
C SER A 127 -4.09 -4.05 0.01
N TYR A 128 -3.23 -3.81 1.01
CA TYR A 128 -3.06 -2.46 1.49
C TYR A 128 -1.66 -2.16 2.02
N ALA A 129 -1.20 -0.94 1.76
CA ALA A 129 -0.06 -0.35 2.44
C ALA A 129 -0.54 0.32 3.73
N LEU A 130 0.27 0.23 4.79
CA LEU A 130 -0.02 0.77 6.12
C LEU A 130 1.19 1.55 6.62
N GLY A 131 1.00 2.83 6.87
CA GLY A 131 2.00 3.73 7.44
C GLY A 131 1.64 4.24 8.84
N HIS A 132 2.65 4.72 9.54
CA HIS A 132 2.49 5.31 10.87
C HIS A 132 1.47 6.47 10.86
N GLY A 133 0.70 6.62 11.94
CA GLY A 133 -0.28 7.70 12.09
C GLY A 133 -1.56 7.52 11.30
N GLY A 134 -1.74 6.37 10.59
CA GLY A 134 -2.98 6.09 9.86
C GLY A 134 -2.93 6.43 8.38
N GLN A 135 -1.77 6.25 7.76
CA GLN A 135 -1.62 6.34 6.30
C GLN A 135 -2.00 5.01 5.67
N PHE A 136 -2.95 5.00 4.75
CA PHE A 136 -3.39 3.79 4.07
C PHE A 136 -3.53 3.99 2.56
N ILE A 137 -3.19 2.94 1.82
CA ILE A 137 -3.56 2.76 0.42
C ILE A 137 -4.22 1.38 0.33
N PHE A 138 -5.52 1.33 0.10
CA PHE A 138 -6.27 0.10 -0.12
C PHE A 138 -6.47 -0.14 -1.61
N VAL A 139 -6.28 -1.38 -2.04
CA VAL A 139 -6.49 -1.84 -3.42
C VAL A 139 -7.40 -3.07 -3.37
N VAL A 140 -8.54 -3.01 -4.06
CA VAL A 140 -9.55 -4.07 -4.14
C VAL A 140 -9.83 -4.38 -5.60
N PRO A 141 -9.08 -5.32 -6.22
CA PRO A 141 -9.18 -5.60 -7.65
C PRO A 141 -10.58 -6.02 -8.10
N GLU A 142 -11.29 -6.81 -7.28
CA GLU A 142 -12.64 -7.30 -7.60
C GLU A 142 -13.68 -6.18 -7.72
N LEU A 143 -13.40 -5.01 -7.15
CA LEU A 143 -14.28 -3.84 -7.17
C LEU A 143 -13.76 -2.70 -8.05
N ASP A 144 -12.63 -2.89 -8.72
CA ASP A 144 -11.92 -1.82 -9.43
C ASP A 144 -11.74 -0.57 -8.55
N LEU A 145 -11.38 -0.79 -7.26
CA LEU A 145 -11.38 0.22 -6.22
C LEU A 145 -9.98 0.47 -5.64
N VAL A 146 -9.62 1.74 -5.60
CA VAL A 146 -8.49 2.24 -4.78
C VAL A 146 -9.02 3.27 -3.79
N CYS A 147 -8.59 3.17 -2.54
CA CYS A 147 -8.88 4.17 -1.52
C CYS A 147 -7.58 4.54 -0.80
N ALA A 148 -7.20 5.80 -0.87
CA ALA A 148 -6.09 6.34 -0.09
C ALA A 148 -6.63 7.21 1.06
N ILE A 149 -6.13 6.98 2.26
CA ILE A 149 -6.49 7.73 3.46
C ILE A 149 -5.21 8.25 4.10
N THR A 150 -5.16 9.54 4.36
CA THR A 150 -4.11 10.16 5.18
C THR A 150 -4.73 10.66 6.46
N ALA A 151 -4.07 10.40 7.58
CA ALA A 151 -4.52 10.81 8.89
C ALA A 151 -3.33 11.25 9.74
N GLU A 152 -3.60 12.12 10.69
CA GLU A 152 -2.69 12.51 11.75
C GLU A 152 -3.35 12.14 13.08
N GLY A 153 -3.01 11.00 13.64
CA GLY A 153 -3.70 10.52 14.83
C GLY A 153 -2.84 9.62 15.72
N ASN A 154 -3.32 9.45 16.96
CA ASN A 154 -2.68 8.58 17.95
C ASN A 154 -2.89 7.09 17.67
N SER A 155 -3.72 6.73 16.70
CA SER A 155 -4.00 5.35 16.32
C SER A 155 -3.73 5.12 14.85
N THR A 156 -2.70 4.34 14.55
CA THR A 156 -2.35 3.91 13.19
C THR A 156 -3.49 3.16 12.50
N TYR A 157 -4.32 2.44 13.26
CA TYR A 157 -5.35 1.57 12.69
C TYR A 157 -6.74 2.22 12.55
N ALA A 158 -6.94 3.44 13.07
CA ALA A 158 -8.24 4.10 13.05
C ALA A 158 -8.89 4.24 11.65
N PRO A 159 -8.16 4.50 10.55
CA PRO A 159 -8.77 4.59 9.22
C PRO A 159 -9.29 3.25 8.67
N ARG A 160 -8.84 2.12 9.18
CA ARG A 160 -9.26 0.80 8.69
C ARG A 160 -10.75 0.53 8.92
N PRO A 161 -11.31 0.68 10.12
CA PRO A 161 -12.77 0.60 10.32
C PRO A 161 -13.55 1.57 9.44
N PHE A 162 -13.05 2.79 9.25
CA PHE A 162 -13.71 3.73 8.35
C PHE A 162 -13.80 3.19 6.92
N PHE A 163 -12.72 2.61 6.41
CA PHE A 163 -12.72 1.97 5.09
C PHE A 163 -13.69 0.79 5.03
N THR A 164 -13.67 -0.11 6.02
CA THR A 164 -14.50 -1.32 6.00
C THR A 164 -15.98 -1.03 6.21
N ASP A 165 -16.30 -0.16 7.15
CA ASP A 165 -17.68 0.06 7.59
C ASP A 165 -18.46 1.04 6.70
N TYR A 166 -17.78 1.93 6.00
CA TYR A 166 -18.44 2.97 5.21
C TYR A 166 -18.12 2.87 3.71
N ILE A 167 -16.89 2.53 3.33
CA ILE A 167 -16.50 2.48 1.93
C ILE A 167 -16.75 1.09 1.35
N LEU A 168 -16.10 0.07 1.91
CA LEU A 168 -16.21 -1.29 1.40
C LEU A 168 -17.63 -1.85 1.56
N SER A 169 -18.31 -1.57 2.67
CA SER A 169 -19.68 -2.02 2.92
C SER A 169 -20.68 -1.51 1.87
N ALA A 170 -20.44 -0.35 1.26
CA ALA A 170 -21.31 0.17 0.20
C ALA A 170 -21.32 -0.72 -1.07
N TYR A 171 -20.32 -1.57 -1.25
CA TYR A 171 -20.21 -2.53 -2.34
C TYR A 171 -20.65 -3.95 -1.96
N MET A 172 -20.87 -4.20 -0.67
CA MET A 172 -21.22 -5.53 -0.14
C MET A 172 -22.72 -5.73 0.06
N GLY A 173 -23.55 -4.74 -0.33
CA GLY A 173 -24.98 -4.57 -0.10
C GLY A 173 -25.90 -5.73 -0.35
#